data_50bdd6235f65ee3c6e2ac78c1484d6a2
#
_entry.id   50bdd6235f65ee3c6e2ac78c1484d6a2
#
_cell.length_a   1.000
_cell.length_b   1.000
_cell.length_c   1.000
_cell.angle_alpha   90.00
_cell.angle_beta   90.00
_cell.angle_gamma   90.00
#
_symmetry.space_group_name_H-M   'P 1'
#
loop_
_entity.id
_entity.type
_entity.pdbx_description
1 polymer ?
#
loop_
_entity_poly.entity_id
_entity_poly.type
_entity_poly.pdbx_seq_one_letter_code
_entity_poly.pdbx_strand_id
1 'polypeptide(L)'
;MSIFAFYYKIKMKIYTTRSKQFIQELSKIKSKYNTISMLRLLSILLFLISGYYYIQESNVVFLIVSAVLFTAFIFLMRKHSNLRFQIKIKEALIAINKDEILYIENKEIPFENGEEFNDFHHPYAYDLDIFGNHSLFQHFNRTKTYIGKKTLAKQCITLLSNDEISSNQEAIKELAEKLDWRHDFMALAKIGLDDQQEYSTLLQWSKFNSEPLSKTKELFLLVAPFLFLGVAIVYWLTSSTLFLNLLSFIFLFNLAFLGIFFKRIQLEIANSSHIDKTISQYGLLLQKIEEESFQSKKLIQLQKQLNYKNEKASHHLKRLASLFSSMDSIGNIVTGILFNGTFLYNVHVFKSLISWKKQHAEVLEDWLAVIGEFEMLNSLANVSYNNPEFVFPVLNTNHEVSFSNLSHPLLSKINRVGNDIDFQPQSFLILTGSNMSGKSTFLRSLGINMVLTGMGGSVCATKANVCPMPVLVSMRLSDSLSDSESYFFAEIKRLKQIMDELEKRPGFVLLDEILRGTNSDDKRNGTIEVIKKVISKKAIGAIATHDIEVCLTTNEYPESLVNKCFEVEIKNNELHFDFILRDGICQNKSATFLMKKIGVI
;
A
#
# COMPACT_ATOMS: atom_id res chain seq x y z
N MET A 1 10.19 13.70 33.34
CA MET A 1 10.30 13.27 31.92
C MET A 1 9.08 12.42 31.64
N SER A 2 8.13 12.85 30.78
CA SER A 2 6.88 12.11 30.58
C SER A 2 7.18 10.73 29.98
N ILE A 3 6.35 9.73 30.32
CA ILE A 3 6.43 8.35 29.77
C ILE A 3 6.52 8.40 28.24
N PHE A 4 5.86 9.36 27.61
CA PHE A 4 5.87 9.61 26.17
C PHE A 4 7.25 9.99 25.60
N ALA A 5 8.00 10.87 26.28
CA ALA A 5 9.36 11.25 25.87
C ALA A 5 10.32 10.07 25.95
N PHE A 6 10.06 9.12 26.83
CA PHE A 6 10.83 7.88 26.97
C PHE A 6 10.60 6.93 25.77
N TYR A 7 9.34 6.64 25.40
CA TYR A 7 9.03 5.80 24.25
C TYR A 7 9.53 6.38 22.93
N TYR A 8 9.38 7.70 22.74
CA TYR A 8 9.92 8.41 21.58
C TYR A 8 11.43 8.17 21.42
N LYS A 9 12.21 8.38 22.51
CA LYS A 9 13.66 8.15 22.49
C LYS A 9 14.01 6.69 22.21
N ILE A 10 13.23 5.73 22.70
CA ILE A 10 13.44 4.30 22.44
C ILE A 10 13.25 4.02 20.96
N LYS A 11 12.12 4.41 20.35
CA LYS A 11 11.86 4.16 18.93
C LYS A 11 12.90 4.80 18.04
N MET A 12 13.24 6.05 18.31
CA MET A 12 14.32 6.76 17.63
C MET A 12 15.66 6.01 17.71
N LYS A 13 16.01 5.51 18.91
CA LYS A 13 17.23 4.73 19.11
C LYS A 13 17.20 3.41 18.33
N ILE A 14 16.05 2.72 18.27
CA ILE A 14 15.90 1.48 17.51
C ILE A 14 16.19 1.72 16.03
N TYR A 15 15.49 2.66 15.37
CA TYR A 15 15.68 2.95 13.95
C TYR A 15 17.09 3.47 13.64
N THR A 16 17.65 4.32 14.50
CA THR A 16 19.04 4.83 14.35
C THR A 16 20.06 3.70 14.45
N THR A 17 19.90 2.80 15.41
CA THR A 17 20.82 1.65 15.59
C THR A 17 20.75 0.71 14.39
N ARG A 18 19.53 0.38 13.92
CA ARG A 18 19.31 -0.44 12.73
C ARG A 18 19.92 0.19 11.48
N SER A 19 19.68 1.49 11.26
CA SER A 19 20.26 2.21 10.13
C SER A 19 21.80 2.15 10.13
N LYS A 20 22.44 2.37 11.30
CA LYS A 20 23.89 2.25 11.44
C LYS A 20 24.40 0.83 11.16
N GLN A 21 23.72 -0.17 11.68
CA GLN A 21 24.04 -1.58 11.42
C GLN A 21 23.99 -1.91 9.92
N PHE A 22 22.90 -1.52 9.25
CA PHE A 22 22.76 -1.79 7.81
C PHE A 22 23.79 -1.01 6.97
N ILE A 23 24.19 0.18 7.37
CA ILE A 23 25.29 0.93 6.71
C ILE A 23 26.61 0.16 6.83
N GLN A 24 26.92 -0.42 7.98
CA GLN A 24 28.13 -1.23 8.17
C GLN A 24 28.09 -2.52 7.35
N GLU A 25 26.94 -3.21 7.33
CA GLU A 25 26.74 -4.41 6.51
C GLU A 25 26.87 -4.08 5.01
N LEU A 26 26.27 -2.97 4.57
CA LEU A 26 26.35 -2.49 3.19
C LEU A 26 27.79 -2.24 2.76
N SER A 27 28.62 -1.60 3.60
CA SER A 27 30.03 -1.35 3.28
C SER A 27 30.82 -2.64 3.06
N LYS A 28 30.56 -3.66 3.89
CA LYS A 28 31.18 -4.99 3.76
C LYS A 28 30.75 -5.70 2.46
N ILE A 29 29.46 -5.60 2.11
CA ILE A 29 28.92 -6.19 0.89
C ILE A 29 29.49 -5.47 -0.34
N LYS A 30 29.57 -4.13 -0.34
CA LYS A 30 30.17 -3.33 -1.42
C LYS A 30 31.66 -3.67 -1.64
N SER A 31 32.42 -3.89 -0.57
CA SER A 31 33.82 -4.34 -0.70
C SER A 31 33.90 -5.71 -1.40
N LYS A 32 33.09 -6.70 -0.97
CA LYS A 32 33.00 -8.01 -1.63
C LYS A 32 32.57 -7.91 -3.10
N TYR A 33 31.59 -7.05 -3.39
CA TYR A 33 31.10 -6.79 -4.75
C TYR A 33 32.23 -6.29 -5.65
N ASN A 34 33.03 -5.32 -5.19
CA ASN A 34 34.17 -4.78 -5.95
C ASN A 34 35.24 -5.85 -6.20
N THR A 35 35.57 -6.64 -5.19
CA THR A 35 36.52 -7.77 -5.35
C THR A 35 36.03 -8.78 -6.39
N ILE A 36 34.75 -9.19 -6.33
CA ILE A 36 34.16 -10.10 -7.31
C ILE A 36 34.13 -9.47 -8.71
N SER A 37 33.89 -8.17 -8.80
CA SER A 37 33.93 -7.45 -10.08
C SER A 37 35.33 -7.48 -10.74
N MET A 38 36.40 -7.28 -9.94
CA MET A 38 37.78 -7.40 -10.42
C MET A 38 38.13 -8.84 -10.83
N LEU A 39 37.76 -9.83 -10.01
CA LEU A 39 37.99 -11.25 -10.35
C LEU A 39 37.27 -11.66 -11.64
N ARG A 40 36.05 -11.17 -11.85
CA ARG A 40 35.29 -11.40 -13.09
C ARG A 40 35.99 -10.79 -14.31
N LEU A 41 36.48 -9.55 -14.19
CA LEU A 41 37.24 -8.92 -15.29
C LEU A 41 38.53 -9.70 -15.59
N LEU A 42 39.26 -10.11 -14.56
CA LEU A 42 40.48 -10.88 -14.71
C LEU A 42 40.20 -12.24 -15.37
N SER A 43 39.15 -12.95 -14.95
CA SER A 43 38.79 -14.25 -15.50
C SER A 43 38.44 -14.20 -16.99
N ILE A 44 37.72 -13.15 -17.46
CA ILE A 44 37.38 -13.01 -18.88
C ILE A 44 38.61 -12.62 -19.71
N LEU A 45 39.51 -11.77 -19.18
CA LEU A 45 40.76 -11.42 -19.86
C LEU A 45 41.67 -12.63 -20.05
N LEU A 46 41.86 -13.42 -18.98
CA LEU A 46 42.64 -14.67 -19.03
C LEU A 46 42.01 -15.70 -19.97
N PHE A 47 40.67 -15.79 -20.01
CA PHE A 47 39.95 -16.63 -20.95
C PHE A 47 40.28 -16.26 -22.40
N LEU A 48 40.22 -14.97 -22.73
CA LEU A 48 40.54 -14.48 -24.10
C LEU A 48 42.01 -14.74 -24.47
N ILE A 49 42.95 -14.53 -23.54
CA ILE A 49 44.36 -14.80 -23.73
C ILE A 49 44.62 -16.30 -23.96
N SER A 50 44.05 -17.16 -23.12
CA SER A 50 44.18 -18.62 -23.25
C SER A 50 43.56 -19.13 -24.55
N GLY A 51 42.42 -18.56 -24.98
CA GLY A 51 41.78 -18.86 -26.28
C GLY A 51 42.64 -18.47 -27.46
N TYR A 52 43.32 -17.30 -27.39
CA TYR A 52 44.27 -16.86 -28.41
C TYR A 52 45.44 -17.84 -28.55
N TYR A 53 46.08 -18.24 -27.45
CA TYR A 53 47.17 -19.21 -27.49
C TYR A 53 46.74 -20.59 -27.98
N TYR A 54 45.50 -21.03 -27.66
CA TYR A 54 44.94 -22.26 -28.22
C TYR A 54 44.88 -22.21 -29.77
N ILE A 55 44.45 -21.08 -30.35
CA ILE A 55 44.35 -20.90 -31.79
C ILE A 55 45.75 -20.91 -32.43
N GLN A 56 46.75 -20.34 -31.77
CA GLN A 56 48.13 -20.24 -32.29
C GLN A 56 48.87 -21.58 -32.22
N GLU A 57 48.76 -22.30 -31.09
CA GLU A 57 49.63 -23.46 -30.79
C GLU A 57 48.88 -24.80 -30.90
N SER A 58 47.55 -24.78 -31.07
CA SER A 58 46.67 -25.99 -31.07
C SER A 58 46.86 -26.91 -29.88
N ASN A 59 47.34 -26.37 -28.73
CA ASN A 59 47.62 -27.16 -27.53
C ASN A 59 46.37 -27.29 -26.66
N VAL A 60 45.93 -28.53 -26.41
CA VAL A 60 44.75 -28.90 -25.63
C VAL A 60 44.74 -28.31 -24.20
N VAL A 61 45.90 -28.07 -23.61
CA VAL A 61 46.02 -27.46 -22.28
C VAL A 61 45.38 -26.08 -22.26
N PHE A 62 45.60 -25.23 -23.28
CA PHE A 62 44.98 -23.91 -23.36
C PHE A 62 43.46 -23.99 -23.55
N LEU A 63 42.95 -25.02 -24.23
CA LEU A 63 41.51 -25.24 -24.35
C LEU A 63 40.88 -25.58 -22.98
N ILE A 64 41.52 -26.46 -22.21
CA ILE A 64 41.06 -26.85 -20.85
C ILE A 64 41.08 -25.62 -19.94
N VAL A 65 42.18 -24.83 -19.95
CA VAL A 65 42.29 -23.59 -19.16
C VAL A 65 41.18 -22.60 -19.53
N SER A 66 40.91 -22.39 -20.83
CA SER A 66 39.84 -21.56 -21.32
C SER A 66 38.48 -22.03 -20.79
N ALA A 67 38.19 -23.32 -20.83
CA ALA A 67 36.92 -23.87 -20.32
C ALA A 67 36.75 -23.65 -18.81
N VAL A 68 37.82 -23.82 -18.03
CA VAL A 68 37.81 -23.55 -16.58
C VAL A 68 37.58 -22.08 -16.29
N LEU A 69 38.29 -21.18 -16.99
CA LEU A 69 38.16 -19.72 -16.82
C LEU A 69 36.76 -19.23 -17.20
N PHE A 70 36.19 -19.76 -18.27
CA PHE A 70 34.81 -19.43 -18.68
C PHE A 70 33.76 -19.91 -17.63
N THR A 71 33.94 -21.11 -17.10
CA THR A 71 33.09 -21.64 -16.04
C THR A 71 33.20 -20.79 -14.78
N ALA A 72 34.42 -20.41 -14.39
CA ALA A 72 34.67 -19.49 -13.27
C ALA A 72 34.02 -18.12 -13.52
N PHE A 73 34.10 -17.58 -14.72
CA PHE A 73 33.44 -16.33 -15.09
C PHE A 73 31.92 -16.39 -14.92
N ILE A 74 31.27 -17.47 -15.39
CA ILE A 74 29.81 -17.66 -15.20
C ILE A 74 29.46 -17.73 -13.70
N PHE A 75 30.25 -18.44 -12.90
CA PHE A 75 30.04 -18.51 -11.45
C PHE A 75 30.18 -17.13 -10.79
N LEU A 76 31.23 -16.38 -11.15
CA LEU A 76 31.47 -15.03 -10.65
C LEU A 76 30.37 -14.05 -11.08
N MET A 77 29.83 -14.18 -12.29
CA MET A 77 28.66 -13.40 -12.74
C MET A 77 27.44 -13.63 -11.85
N ARG A 78 27.11 -14.89 -11.54
CA ARG A 78 25.97 -15.21 -10.65
C ARG A 78 26.19 -14.63 -9.26
N LYS A 79 27.40 -14.77 -8.71
CA LYS A 79 27.74 -14.24 -7.37
C LYS A 79 27.69 -12.72 -7.34
N HIS A 80 28.18 -12.06 -8.38
CA HIS A 80 28.11 -10.60 -8.55
C HIS A 80 26.65 -10.09 -8.62
N SER A 81 25.77 -10.77 -9.36
CA SER A 81 24.35 -10.45 -9.44
C SER A 81 23.65 -10.59 -8.08
N ASN A 82 23.95 -11.65 -7.33
CA ASN A 82 23.40 -11.85 -5.98
C ASN A 82 23.87 -10.75 -5.01
N LEU A 83 25.16 -10.39 -5.03
CA LEU A 83 25.65 -9.28 -4.20
C LEU A 83 25.01 -7.95 -4.57
N ARG A 84 24.76 -7.69 -5.85
CA ARG A 84 24.03 -6.50 -6.30
C ARG A 84 22.61 -6.46 -5.75
N PHE A 85 21.93 -7.59 -5.73
CA PHE A 85 20.60 -7.70 -5.10
C PHE A 85 20.65 -7.41 -3.60
N GLN A 86 21.63 -8.01 -2.87
CA GLN A 86 21.82 -7.75 -1.44
C GLN A 86 22.12 -6.27 -1.15
N ILE A 87 22.91 -5.59 -2.01
CA ILE A 87 23.16 -4.15 -1.90
C ILE A 87 21.85 -3.36 -1.96
N LYS A 88 20.98 -3.65 -2.95
CA LYS A 88 19.69 -2.99 -3.10
C LYS A 88 18.80 -3.18 -1.87
N ILE A 89 18.74 -4.39 -1.33
CA ILE A 89 17.98 -4.68 -0.09
C ILE A 89 18.51 -3.84 1.08
N LYS A 90 19.83 -3.80 1.28
CA LYS A 90 20.41 -3.02 2.38
C LYS A 90 20.21 -1.50 2.20
N GLU A 91 20.30 -1.00 0.99
CA GLU A 91 19.99 0.41 0.67
C GLU A 91 18.51 0.72 0.95
N ALA A 92 17.58 -0.18 0.59
CA ALA A 92 16.16 -0.05 0.89
C ALA A 92 15.89 -0.06 2.42
N LEU A 93 16.51 -0.98 3.18
CA LEU A 93 16.39 -1.04 4.64
C LEU A 93 16.92 0.23 5.32
N ILE A 94 18.04 0.79 4.83
CA ILE A 94 18.58 2.06 5.32
C ILE A 94 17.58 3.19 5.06
N ALA A 95 17.02 3.26 3.85
CA ALA A 95 16.04 4.28 3.49
C ALA A 95 14.78 4.19 4.36
N ILE A 96 14.20 2.99 4.53
CA ILE A 96 13.03 2.76 5.38
C ILE A 96 13.27 3.26 6.82
N ASN A 97 14.43 2.92 7.41
CA ASN A 97 14.73 3.37 8.77
C ASN A 97 14.99 4.89 8.84
N LYS A 98 15.55 5.51 7.79
CA LYS A 98 15.71 6.96 7.71
C LYS A 98 14.37 7.68 7.57
N ASP A 99 13.46 7.17 6.74
CA ASP A 99 12.11 7.69 6.57
C ASP A 99 11.37 7.71 7.92
N GLU A 100 11.46 6.62 8.72
CA GLU A 100 10.86 6.57 10.06
C GLU A 100 11.50 7.56 11.04
N ILE A 101 12.83 7.77 10.97
CA ILE A 101 13.51 8.77 11.81
C ILE A 101 13.02 10.18 11.48
N LEU A 102 12.96 10.56 10.20
CA LEU A 102 12.46 11.87 9.75
C LEU A 102 11.02 12.10 10.22
N TYR A 103 10.16 11.07 10.06
CA TYR A 103 8.77 11.11 10.49
C TYR A 103 8.64 11.29 12.02
N ILE A 104 9.36 10.49 12.81
CA ILE A 104 9.32 10.57 14.27
C ILE A 104 9.85 11.93 14.77
N GLU A 105 10.88 12.50 14.14
CA GLU A 105 11.40 13.84 14.47
C GLU A 105 10.46 14.98 14.09
N ASN A 106 9.32 14.71 13.46
CA ASN A 106 8.37 15.69 12.90
C ASN A 106 9.04 16.71 11.95
N LYS A 107 10.09 16.27 11.24
CA LYS A 107 10.77 17.10 10.25
C LYS A 107 10.11 17.03 8.89
N GLU A 108 9.64 15.84 8.51
CA GLU A 108 9.07 15.56 7.21
C GLU A 108 8.15 14.34 7.31
N ILE A 109 7.13 14.25 6.44
CA ILE A 109 6.32 13.05 6.23
C ILE A 109 6.73 12.46 4.88
N PRO A 110 7.72 11.55 4.83
CA PRO A 110 8.32 11.06 3.58
C PRO A 110 7.50 9.96 2.91
N PHE A 111 6.18 9.97 3.09
CA PHE A 111 5.26 8.96 2.59
C PHE A 111 4.30 9.56 1.57
N GLU A 112 3.87 8.76 0.61
CA GLU A 112 2.90 9.18 -0.40
C GLU A 112 1.56 9.54 0.26
N ASN A 113 0.91 10.59 -0.24
CA ASN A 113 -0.25 11.21 0.37
C ASN A 113 -1.59 10.63 -0.12
N GLY A 114 -1.61 9.81 -1.18
CA GLY A 114 -2.82 9.18 -1.71
C GLY A 114 -3.84 10.14 -2.29
N GLU A 115 -3.42 11.32 -2.75
CA GLU A 115 -4.32 12.35 -3.29
C GLU A 115 -5.14 11.84 -4.49
N GLU A 116 -4.59 10.90 -5.25
CA GLU A 116 -5.26 10.23 -6.37
C GLU A 116 -6.51 9.41 -5.98
N PHE A 117 -6.68 9.10 -4.67
CA PHE A 117 -7.85 8.39 -4.15
C PHE A 117 -8.90 9.31 -3.52
N ASN A 118 -8.68 10.63 -3.57
CA ASN A 118 -9.59 11.57 -2.94
C ASN A 118 -10.92 11.64 -3.71
N ASP A 119 -12.03 11.45 -2.98
CA ASP A 119 -13.39 11.58 -3.48
C ASP A 119 -14.14 12.59 -2.61
N PHE A 120 -14.44 13.75 -3.18
CA PHE A 120 -15.17 14.83 -2.49
C PHE A 120 -16.62 14.45 -2.15
N HIS A 121 -17.19 13.46 -2.84
CA HIS A 121 -18.56 12.98 -2.59
C HIS A 121 -18.63 11.90 -1.51
N HIS A 122 -17.47 11.37 -1.10
CA HIS A 122 -17.43 10.34 -0.06
C HIS A 122 -17.95 10.87 1.28
N PRO A 123 -18.73 10.10 2.06
CA PRO A 123 -19.38 10.55 3.30
C PRO A 123 -18.50 11.22 4.35
N TYR A 124 -17.18 11.03 4.33
CA TYR A 124 -16.27 11.62 5.31
C TYR A 124 -14.84 11.88 4.83
N ALA A 125 -14.44 11.34 3.67
CA ALA A 125 -13.02 11.33 3.30
C ALA A 125 -12.41 12.74 3.20
N TYR A 126 -13.14 13.67 2.60
CA TYR A 126 -12.71 15.06 2.48
C TYR A 126 -12.76 15.82 3.82
N ASP A 127 -13.85 15.66 4.57
CA ASP A 127 -14.07 16.38 5.83
C ASP A 127 -13.06 16.00 6.92
N LEU A 128 -12.63 14.72 6.94
CA LEU A 128 -11.70 14.17 7.93
C LEU A 128 -10.25 14.13 7.46
N ASP A 129 -9.90 14.74 6.32
CA ASP A 129 -8.54 14.71 5.79
C ASP A 129 -7.99 13.29 5.64
N ILE A 130 -8.77 12.39 5.01
CA ILE A 130 -8.33 11.00 4.82
C ILE A 130 -7.20 10.92 3.80
N PHE A 131 -7.26 11.67 2.69
CA PHE A 131 -6.27 11.70 1.62
C PHE A 131 -5.69 13.10 1.40
N GLY A 132 -4.53 13.19 0.78
CA GLY A 132 -3.82 14.44 0.52
C GLY A 132 -2.70 14.73 1.53
N ASN A 133 -2.14 15.92 1.47
CA ASN A 133 -1.03 16.32 2.32
C ASN A 133 -1.45 16.40 3.80
N HIS A 134 -0.61 15.89 4.69
CA HIS A 134 -0.87 15.81 6.13
C HIS A 134 -2.11 15.00 6.53
N SER A 135 -2.60 14.16 5.63
CA SER A 135 -3.79 13.33 5.80
C SER A 135 -3.53 12.08 6.66
N LEU A 136 -4.64 11.40 7.05
CA LEU A 136 -4.57 10.10 7.74
C LEU A 136 -3.78 9.09 6.90
N PHE A 137 -4.07 9.01 5.60
CA PHE A 137 -3.40 8.11 4.68
C PHE A 137 -1.89 8.36 4.66
N GLN A 138 -1.45 9.62 4.47
CA GLN A 138 -0.03 9.95 4.41
C GLN A 138 0.73 9.56 5.68
N HIS A 139 0.15 9.84 6.86
CA HIS A 139 0.75 9.47 8.14
C HIS A 139 0.86 7.95 8.34
N PHE A 140 -0.07 7.16 7.80
CA PHE A 140 -0.17 5.72 8.03
C PHE A 140 0.46 4.89 6.90
N ASN A 141 0.60 5.45 5.71
CA ASN A 141 1.07 4.74 4.53
C ASN A 141 2.53 4.29 4.68
N ARG A 142 2.72 2.97 4.66
CA ARG A 142 4.04 2.30 4.59
C ARG A 142 4.11 1.35 3.40
N THR A 143 3.11 1.40 2.53
CA THR A 143 3.07 0.57 1.32
C THR A 143 4.15 0.98 0.33
N LYS A 144 4.58 0.06 -0.51
CA LYS A 144 5.62 0.28 -1.52
C LYS A 144 5.20 -0.25 -2.88
N THR A 145 4.12 -1.05 -2.96
CA THR A 145 3.53 -1.46 -4.23
C THR A 145 2.23 -0.71 -4.50
N TYR A 146 1.85 -0.61 -5.79
CA TYR A 146 0.58 0.01 -6.18
C TYR A 146 -0.62 -0.72 -5.58
N ILE A 147 -0.60 -2.06 -5.58
CA ILE A 147 -1.71 -2.84 -5.00
C ILE A 147 -1.81 -2.64 -3.48
N GLY A 148 -0.68 -2.52 -2.77
CA GLY A 148 -0.66 -2.20 -1.34
C GLY A 148 -1.25 -0.82 -1.07
N LYS A 149 -0.84 0.19 -1.85
CA LYS A 149 -1.36 1.55 -1.77
C LYS A 149 -2.87 1.59 -2.01
N LYS A 150 -3.33 0.94 -3.07
CA LYS A 150 -4.75 0.83 -3.42
C LYS A 150 -5.57 0.12 -2.32
N THR A 151 -5.03 -0.96 -1.74
CA THR A 151 -5.71 -1.71 -0.69
C THR A 151 -5.82 -0.89 0.60
N LEU A 152 -4.75 -0.19 1.00
CA LEU A 152 -4.78 0.72 2.15
C LEU A 152 -5.78 1.86 1.93
N ALA A 153 -5.79 2.47 0.74
CA ALA A 153 -6.73 3.54 0.41
C ALA A 153 -8.18 3.06 0.49
N LYS A 154 -8.48 1.89 -0.10
CA LYS A 154 -9.81 1.27 -0.01
C LYS A 154 -10.20 1.01 1.45
N GLN A 155 -9.26 0.54 2.26
CA GLN A 155 -9.51 0.27 3.67
C GLN A 155 -9.84 1.54 4.47
N CYS A 156 -9.22 2.68 4.15
CA CYS A 156 -9.50 3.97 4.78
C CYS A 156 -10.92 4.49 4.55
N ILE A 157 -11.63 3.98 3.55
CA ILE A 157 -12.99 4.41 3.17
C ILE A 157 -14.03 3.30 3.26
N THR A 158 -13.66 2.13 3.80
CA THR A 158 -14.57 0.98 3.92
C THR A 158 -14.76 0.60 5.38
N LEU A 159 -16.00 0.49 5.81
CA LEU A 159 -16.36 -0.08 7.11
C LEU A 159 -16.42 -1.60 6.98
N LEU A 160 -15.59 -2.29 7.75
CA LEU A 160 -15.59 -3.75 7.84
C LEU A 160 -16.69 -4.26 8.79
N SER A 161 -17.02 -5.54 8.68
CA SER A 161 -17.82 -6.26 9.67
C SER A 161 -17.05 -6.45 10.99
N ASN A 162 -17.76 -6.66 12.11
CA ASN A 162 -17.12 -6.86 13.42
C ASN A 162 -16.11 -8.02 13.42
N ASP A 163 -16.40 -9.10 12.70
CA ASP A 163 -15.51 -10.26 12.60
C ASP A 163 -14.24 -9.93 11.81
N GLU A 164 -14.36 -9.18 10.72
CA GLU A 164 -13.22 -8.72 9.94
C GLU A 164 -12.37 -7.72 10.72
N ILE A 165 -13.00 -6.78 11.45
CA ILE A 165 -12.30 -5.83 12.33
C ILE A 165 -11.50 -6.59 13.38
N SER A 166 -12.12 -7.54 14.08
CA SER A 166 -11.44 -8.37 15.10
C SER A 166 -10.27 -9.16 14.50
N SER A 167 -10.48 -9.75 13.33
CA SER A 167 -9.43 -10.48 12.61
C SER A 167 -8.26 -9.57 12.19
N ASN A 168 -8.56 -8.33 11.76
CA ASN A 168 -7.53 -7.33 11.46
C ASN A 168 -6.76 -6.93 12.72
N GLN A 169 -7.45 -6.70 13.85
CA GLN A 169 -6.81 -6.35 15.12
C GLN A 169 -5.79 -7.43 15.54
N GLU A 170 -6.17 -8.72 15.46
CA GLU A 170 -5.27 -9.83 15.78
C GLU A 170 -4.04 -9.85 14.84
N ALA A 171 -4.27 -9.70 13.53
CA ALA A 171 -3.20 -9.68 12.54
C ALA A 171 -2.24 -8.50 12.72
N ILE A 172 -2.79 -7.30 13.01
CA ILE A 172 -2.00 -6.08 13.24
C ILE A 172 -1.16 -6.22 14.51
N LYS A 173 -1.70 -6.79 15.60
CA LYS A 173 -0.96 -7.05 16.85
C LYS A 173 0.22 -7.98 16.59
N GLU A 174 0.02 -9.09 15.90
CA GLU A 174 1.09 -10.03 15.56
C GLU A 174 2.16 -9.36 14.69
N LEU A 175 1.77 -8.66 13.63
CA LEU A 175 2.72 -7.99 12.75
C LEU A 175 3.45 -6.85 13.43
N ALA A 176 2.84 -6.16 14.42
CA ALA A 176 3.51 -5.09 15.17
C ALA A 176 4.76 -5.60 15.89
N GLU A 177 4.74 -6.84 16.40
CA GLU A 177 5.88 -7.46 17.07
C GLU A 177 6.99 -7.93 16.10
N LYS A 178 6.66 -8.17 14.81
CA LYS A 178 7.57 -8.70 13.78
C LYS A 178 8.29 -7.59 12.99
N LEU A 179 8.97 -6.64 13.67
CA LEU A 179 9.61 -5.48 13.03
C LEU A 179 10.60 -5.87 11.92
N ASP A 180 11.44 -6.88 12.14
CA ASP A 180 12.44 -7.33 11.16
C ASP A 180 11.77 -7.87 9.91
N TRP A 181 10.77 -8.72 10.08
CA TRP A 181 10.01 -9.29 8.95
C TRP A 181 9.31 -8.19 8.15
N ARG A 182 8.65 -7.23 8.82
CA ARG A 182 7.97 -6.10 8.17
C ARG A 182 8.93 -5.26 7.34
N HIS A 183 10.10 -4.91 7.91
CA HIS A 183 11.11 -4.11 7.20
C HIS A 183 11.71 -4.87 6.01
N ASP A 184 11.98 -6.17 6.15
CA ASP A 184 12.44 -7.00 5.03
C ASP A 184 11.39 -7.06 3.91
N PHE A 185 10.10 -7.25 4.26
CA PHE A 185 9.01 -7.25 3.31
C PHE A 185 8.88 -5.90 2.59
N MET A 186 8.92 -4.79 3.34
CA MET A 186 8.93 -3.44 2.76
C MET A 186 10.15 -3.19 1.87
N ALA A 187 11.34 -3.71 2.23
CA ALA A 187 12.54 -3.57 1.43
C ALA A 187 12.43 -4.32 0.10
N LEU A 188 11.89 -5.55 0.12
CA LEU A 188 11.59 -6.32 -1.09
C LEU A 188 10.59 -5.59 -1.99
N ALA A 189 9.56 -4.97 -1.40
CA ALA A 189 8.60 -4.17 -2.14
C ALA A 189 9.23 -2.88 -2.74
N LYS A 190 10.13 -2.21 -2.00
CA LYS A 190 10.76 -0.94 -2.42
C LYS A 190 11.77 -1.08 -3.57
N ILE A 191 12.42 -2.23 -3.73
CA ILE A 191 13.44 -2.41 -4.77
C ILE A 191 12.88 -2.63 -6.17
N GLY A 192 11.60 -2.84 -6.33
CA GLY A 192 10.92 -3.00 -7.61
C GLY A 192 10.58 -1.68 -8.29
N LEU A 193 10.00 -1.80 -9.47
CA LEU A 193 9.51 -0.69 -10.30
C LEU A 193 8.00 -0.83 -10.46
N ASP A 194 7.28 -1.07 -9.35
CA ASP A 194 5.84 -1.26 -9.38
C ASP A 194 5.12 0.09 -9.37
N ASP A 195 4.35 0.33 -10.42
CA ASP A 195 3.44 1.46 -10.53
C ASP A 195 2.06 1.02 -11.04
N GLN A 196 1.12 1.95 -11.15
CA GLN A 196 -0.23 1.68 -11.64
C GLN A 196 -0.23 1.08 -13.06
N GLN A 197 0.67 1.54 -13.93
CA GLN A 197 0.73 1.10 -15.32
C GLN A 197 1.21 -0.35 -15.40
N GLU A 198 2.29 -0.70 -14.71
CA GLU A 198 2.84 -2.06 -14.66
C GLU A 198 1.83 -3.06 -14.09
N TYR A 199 1.18 -2.70 -12.96
CA TYR A 199 0.14 -3.52 -12.36
C TYR A 199 -1.05 -3.73 -13.30
N SER A 200 -1.57 -2.66 -13.91
CA SER A 200 -2.72 -2.74 -14.82
C SER A 200 -2.39 -3.52 -16.09
N THR A 201 -1.17 -3.34 -16.63
CA THR A 201 -0.69 -4.09 -17.79
C THR A 201 -0.61 -5.59 -17.50
N LEU A 202 -0.10 -5.98 -16.33
CA LEU A 202 -0.05 -7.39 -15.93
C LEU A 202 -1.45 -8.02 -15.81
N LEU A 203 -2.41 -7.31 -15.21
CA LEU A 203 -3.79 -7.79 -15.10
C LEU A 203 -4.50 -7.84 -16.46
N GLN A 204 -4.32 -6.82 -17.31
CA GLN A 204 -4.88 -6.84 -18.66
C GLN A 204 -4.31 -7.99 -19.48
N TRP A 205 -2.98 -8.21 -19.39
CA TRP A 205 -2.34 -9.34 -20.03
C TRP A 205 -2.91 -10.68 -19.56
N SER A 206 -3.15 -10.85 -18.28
CA SER A 206 -3.72 -12.10 -17.74
C SER A 206 -5.14 -12.38 -18.26
N LYS A 207 -5.94 -11.32 -18.44
CA LYS A 207 -7.33 -11.40 -18.93
C LYS A 207 -7.43 -11.50 -20.46
N PHE A 208 -6.34 -11.19 -21.18
CA PHE A 208 -6.32 -11.30 -22.64
C PHE A 208 -6.37 -12.76 -23.09
N ASN A 209 -7.37 -13.09 -23.91
CA ASN A 209 -7.55 -14.47 -24.38
C ASN A 209 -6.53 -14.84 -25.46
N SER A 210 -5.66 -15.78 -25.16
CA SER A 210 -4.62 -16.26 -26.07
C SER A 210 -4.99 -17.65 -26.58
N GLU A 211 -5.20 -17.78 -27.90
CA GLU A 211 -5.52 -19.08 -28.51
C GLU A 211 -4.33 -20.05 -28.38
N PRO A 212 -4.55 -21.30 -27.99
CA PRO A 212 -3.51 -22.32 -27.95
C PRO A 212 -2.98 -22.65 -29.36
N LEU A 213 -1.81 -23.24 -29.43
CA LEU A 213 -1.26 -23.76 -30.67
C LEU A 213 -2.09 -24.96 -31.15
N SER A 214 -2.26 -25.11 -32.46
CA SER A 214 -2.90 -26.33 -33.02
C SER A 214 -2.02 -27.56 -32.78
N LYS A 215 -2.60 -28.72 -32.64
CA LYS A 215 -1.89 -29.98 -32.38
C LYS A 215 -0.77 -30.27 -33.41
N THR A 216 -1.00 -29.94 -34.68
CA THR A 216 -0.01 -30.10 -35.76
C THR A 216 1.22 -29.20 -35.55
N LYS A 217 1.00 -27.93 -35.14
CA LYS A 217 2.09 -26.99 -34.83
C LYS A 217 2.85 -27.40 -33.56
N GLU A 218 2.15 -27.96 -32.58
CA GLU A 218 2.81 -28.47 -31.37
C GLU A 218 3.65 -29.72 -31.66
N LEU A 219 3.20 -30.62 -32.53
CA LEU A 219 3.97 -31.78 -32.93
C LEU A 219 5.24 -31.37 -33.70
N PHE A 220 5.11 -30.41 -34.63
CA PHE A 220 6.26 -29.88 -35.34
C PHE A 220 7.28 -29.22 -34.38
N LEU A 221 6.80 -28.42 -33.45
CA LEU A 221 7.62 -27.77 -32.44
C LEU A 221 8.42 -28.78 -31.60
N LEU A 222 7.83 -29.94 -31.31
CA LEU A 222 8.49 -31.03 -30.57
C LEU A 222 9.58 -31.71 -31.41
N VAL A 223 9.33 -31.97 -32.70
CA VAL A 223 10.19 -32.76 -33.58
C VAL A 223 11.37 -31.94 -34.13
N ALA A 224 11.15 -30.68 -34.45
CA ALA A 224 12.12 -29.81 -35.16
C ALA A 224 13.51 -29.75 -34.49
N PRO A 225 13.67 -29.61 -33.17
CA PRO A 225 14.98 -29.61 -32.53
C PRO A 225 15.74 -30.94 -32.68
N PHE A 226 15.02 -32.06 -32.58
CA PHE A 226 15.63 -33.41 -32.72
C PHE A 226 16.03 -33.68 -34.18
N LEU A 227 15.20 -33.21 -35.13
CA LEU A 227 15.53 -33.32 -36.56
C LEU A 227 16.83 -32.52 -36.88
N PHE A 228 16.94 -31.27 -36.39
CA PHE A 228 18.13 -30.47 -36.57
C PHE A 228 19.36 -31.15 -35.98
N LEU A 229 19.29 -31.61 -34.72
CA LEU A 229 20.40 -32.30 -34.06
C LEU A 229 20.78 -33.62 -34.77
N GLY A 230 19.80 -34.41 -35.20
CA GLY A 230 20.04 -35.66 -35.91
C GLY A 230 20.83 -35.44 -37.23
N VAL A 231 20.37 -34.45 -38.02
CA VAL A 231 21.08 -34.10 -39.27
C VAL A 231 22.46 -33.52 -38.97
N ALA A 232 22.62 -32.73 -37.90
CA ALA A 232 23.91 -32.19 -37.48
C ALA A 232 24.91 -33.31 -37.09
N ILE A 233 24.47 -34.34 -36.40
CA ILE A 233 25.29 -35.52 -36.05
C ILE A 233 25.70 -36.26 -37.30
N VAL A 234 24.76 -36.51 -38.24
CA VAL A 234 25.10 -37.18 -39.53
C VAL A 234 26.10 -36.37 -40.34
N TYR A 235 25.92 -35.04 -40.40
CA TYR A 235 26.91 -34.16 -41.05
C TYR A 235 28.28 -34.28 -40.41
N TRP A 236 28.35 -34.26 -39.06
CA TRP A 236 29.63 -34.40 -38.35
C TRP A 236 30.34 -35.72 -38.64
N LEU A 237 29.58 -36.82 -38.79
CA LEU A 237 30.12 -38.16 -39.09
C LEU A 237 30.53 -38.35 -40.53
N THR A 238 29.80 -37.72 -41.48
CA THR A 238 29.98 -37.99 -42.93
C THR A 238 30.70 -36.87 -43.65
N SER A 239 30.76 -35.65 -43.08
CA SER A 239 31.26 -34.41 -43.70
C SER A 239 30.68 -34.14 -45.11
N SER A 240 29.48 -34.68 -45.39
CA SER A 240 28.84 -34.61 -46.71
C SER A 240 28.13 -33.25 -46.90
N THR A 241 28.36 -32.62 -48.04
CA THR A 241 27.75 -31.34 -48.44
C THR A 241 26.21 -31.42 -48.50
N LEU A 242 25.67 -32.61 -48.80
CA LEU A 242 24.24 -32.84 -48.82
C LEU A 242 23.58 -32.60 -47.43
N PHE A 243 24.20 -33.09 -46.36
CA PHE A 243 23.69 -32.88 -45.01
C PHE A 243 23.91 -31.44 -44.50
N LEU A 244 24.96 -30.74 -44.96
CA LEU A 244 25.17 -29.33 -44.72
C LEU A 244 24.05 -28.48 -45.38
N ASN A 245 23.69 -28.78 -46.62
CA ASN A 245 22.56 -28.12 -47.30
C ASN A 245 21.24 -28.40 -46.61
N LEU A 246 21.03 -29.63 -46.14
CA LEU A 246 19.82 -29.99 -45.37
C LEU A 246 19.75 -29.26 -44.04
N LEU A 247 20.84 -29.12 -43.31
CA LEU A 247 20.92 -28.28 -42.09
C LEU A 247 20.55 -26.84 -42.37
N SER A 248 21.10 -26.25 -43.41
CA SER A 248 20.80 -24.89 -43.82
C SER A 248 19.31 -24.72 -44.17
N PHE A 249 18.74 -25.70 -44.87
CA PHE A 249 17.32 -25.71 -45.22
C PHE A 249 16.44 -25.78 -43.93
N ILE A 250 16.74 -26.70 -43.00
CA ILE A 250 15.99 -26.84 -41.72
C ILE A 250 16.12 -25.54 -40.92
N PHE A 251 17.30 -24.93 -40.86
CA PHE A 251 17.53 -23.67 -40.17
C PHE A 251 16.65 -22.54 -40.71
N LEU A 252 16.64 -22.35 -42.02
CA LEU A 252 15.80 -21.34 -42.69
C LEU A 252 14.33 -21.63 -42.54
N PHE A 253 13.94 -22.90 -42.65
CA PHE A 253 12.55 -23.32 -42.45
C PHE A 253 12.05 -23.03 -41.00
N ASN A 254 12.90 -23.29 -40.00
CA ASN A 254 12.57 -22.94 -38.59
C ASN A 254 12.39 -21.43 -38.43
N LEU A 255 13.23 -20.60 -39.05
CA LEU A 255 13.08 -19.14 -39.04
C LEU A 255 11.76 -18.69 -39.73
N ALA A 256 11.43 -19.30 -40.87
CA ALA A 256 10.18 -19.02 -41.56
C ALA A 256 8.96 -19.43 -40.68
N PHE A 257 9.07 -20.57 -40.02
CA PHE A 257 8.04 -21.03 -39.07
C PHE A 257 7.87 -20.07 -37.89
N LEU A 258 8.96 -19.54 -37.31
CA LEU A 258 8.90 -18.49 -36.30
C LEU A 258 8.14 -17.26 -36.81
N GLY A 259 8.33 -16.89 -38.09
CA GLY A 259 7.66 -15.76 -38.73
C GLY A 259 6.12 -15.83 -38.61
N ILE A 260 5.54 -17.05 -38.65
CA ILE A 260 4.09 -17.27 -38.48
C ILE A 260 3.60 -16.80 -37.09
N PHE A 261 4.45 -16.90 -36.06
CA PHE A 261 4.11 -16.54 -34.69
C PHE A 261 4.58 -15.13 -34.31
N PHE A 262 5.41 -14.49 -35.13
CA PHE A 262 6.07 -13.24 -34.76
C PHE A 262 5.09 -12.15 -34.28
N LYS A 263 4.00 -11.93 -35.02
CA LYS A 263 2.98 -10.94 -34.64
C LYS A 263 2.27 -11.32 -33.34
N ARG A 264 1.99 -12.61 -33.13
CA ARG A 264 1.35 -13.09 -31.89
C ARG A 264 2.27 -12.96 -30.69
N ILE A 265 3.55 -13.29 -30.85
CA ILE A 265 4.59 -13.12 -29.84
C ILE A 265 4.70 -11.65 -29.49
N GLN A 266 4.79 -10.76 -30.49
CA GLN A 266 4.86 -9.31 -30.24
C GLN A 266 3.62 -8.79 -29.47
N LEU A 267 2.41 -9.27 -29.77
CA LEU A 267 1.21 -8.86 -29.03
C LEU A 267 1.24 -9.31 -27.57
N GLU A 268 1.77 -10.50 -27.26
CA GLU A 268 1.90 -10.98 -25.88
C GLU A 268 2.95 -10.24 -25.06
N ILE A 269 3.99 -9.72 -25.72
CA ILE A 269 5.07 -8.96 -25.06
C ILE A 269 4.96 -7.44 -25.30
N ALA A 270 3.99 -6.99 -26.11
CA ALA A 270 3.74 -5.57 -26.32
C ALA A 270 3.43 -4.91 -24.96
N ASN A 271 4.17 -3.91 -24.60
CA ASN A 271 4.13 -3.20 -23.31
C ASN A 271 4.79 -3.93 -22.11
N SER A 272 5.61 -4.98 -22.34
CA SER A 272 6.19 -5.78 -21.25
C SER A 272 7.65 -5.45 -20.88
N SER A 273 8.19 -4.30 -21.31
CA SER A 273 9.62 -3.99 -21.17
C SER A 273 10.20 -4.07 -19.74
N HIS A 274 9.33 -4.13 -18.70
CA HIS A 274 9.75 -4.25 -17.30
C HIS A 274 8.89 -5.22 -16.49
N ILE A 275 7.89 -5.84 -17.11
CA ILE A 275 6.92 -6.73 -16.44
C ILE A 275 7.61 -7.94 -15.76
N ASP A 276 8.70 -8.46 -16.35
CA ASP A 276 9.50 -9.55 -15.78
C ASP A 276 10.04 -9.20 -14.38
N LYS A 277 10.50 -7.95 -14.20
CA LYS A 277 11.03 -7.46 -12.93
C LYS A 277 9.93 -7.29 -11.90
N THR A 278 8.79 -6.72 -12.30
CA THR A 278 7.62 -6.54 -11.43
C THR A 278 7.05 -7.89 -10.99
N ILE A 279 6.91 -8.86 -11.92
CA ILE A 279 6.48 -10.23 -11.57
C ILE A 279 7.50 -10.92 -10.65
N SER A 280 8.81 -10.75 -10.91
CA SER A 280 9.87 -11.31 -10.06
C SER A 280 9.79 -10.73 -8.65
N GLN A 281 9.54 -9.44 -8.50
CA GLN A 281 9.33 -8.77 -7.22
C GLN A 281 8.12 -9.35 -6.48
N TYR A 282 6.96 -9.45 -7.13
CA TYR A 282 5.78 -10.08 -6.55
C TYR A 282 6.06 -11.52 -6.11
N GLY A 283 6.80 -12.29 -6.91
CA GLY A 283 7.24 -13.64 -6.55
C GLY A 283 8.09 -13.66 -5.27
N LEU A 284 8.96 -12.66 -5.05
CA LEU A 284 9.76 -12.55 -3.82
C LEU A 284 8.90 -12.16 -2.61
N LEU A 285 7.93 -11.26 -2.79
CA LEU A 285 6.99 -10.87 -1.73
C LEU A 285 6.13 -12.05 -1.29
N LEU A 286 5.56 -12.80 -2.25
CA LEU A 286 4.80 -14.01 -1.94
C LEU A 286 5.66 -15.05 -1.24
N GLN A 287 6.90 -15.25 -1.69
CA GLN A 287 7.83 -16.17 -1.01
C GLN A 287 8.07 -15.76 0.44
N LYS A 288 8.27 -14.47 0.72
CA LYS A 288 8.47 -13.95 2.08
C LYS A 288 7.25 -14.20 2.97
N ILE A 289 6.03 -14.13 2.41
CA ILE A 289 4.79 -14.49 3.11
C ILE A 289 4.71 -16.01 3.34
N GLU A 290 5.00 -16.82 2.34
CA GLU A 290 4.90 -18.28 2.37
C GLU A 290 5.90 -18.94 3.32
N GLU A 291 7.03 -18.31 3.57
CA GLU A 291 8.12 -18.84 4.44
C GLU A 291 7.94 -18.44 5.92
N GLU A 292 7.06 -17.48 6.23
CA GLU A 292 6.84 -17.02 7.59
C GLU A 292 5.84 -17.90 8.35
N SER A 293 5.99 -17.95 9.67
CA SER A 293 5.04 -18.63 10.56
C SER A 293 4.14 -17.59 11.22
N PHE A 294 2.85 -17.65 10.90
CA PHE A 294 1.84 -16.77 11.47
C PHE A 294 0.93 -17.51 12.46
N GLN A 295 0.38 -16.76 13.42
CA GLN A 295 -0.52 -17.29 14.46
C GLN A 295 -1.96 -16.79 14.28
N SER A 296 -2.16 -15.54 13.83
CA SER A 296 -3.49 -14.98 13.63
C SER A 296 -4.22 -15.67 12.48
N LYS A 297 -5.52 -15.90 12.69
CA LYS A 297 -6.38 -16.60 11.71
C LYS A 297 -6.34 -15.93 10.34
N LYS A 298 -6.39 -14.59 10.29
CA LYS A 298 -6.38 -13.84 9.03
C LYS A 298 -5.08 -14.06 8.26
N LEU A 299 -3.91 -13.93 8.90
CA LEU A 299 -2.63 -14.10 8.22
C LEU A 299 -2.43 -15.53 7.72
N ILE A 300 -2.86 -16.54 8.50
CA ILE A 300 -2.86 -17.94 8.07
C ILE A 300 -3.80 -18.15 6.88
N GLN A 301 -4.98 -17.54 6.88
CA GLN A 301 -5.93 -17.65 5.78
C GLN A 301 -5.36 -17.02 4.50
N LEU A 302 -4.77 -15.83 4.56
CA LEU A 302 -4.12 -15.18 3.43
C LEU A 302 -2.94 -16.02 2.90
N GLN A 303 -2.13 -16.61 3.79
CA GLN A 303 -1.04 -17.50 3.41
C GLN A 303 -1.54 -18.77 2.72
N LYS A 304 -2.66 -19.34 3.16
CA LYS A 304 -3.27 -20.52 2.54
C LYS A 304 -3.77 -20.26 1.13
N GLN A 305 -4.21 -19.04 0.81
CA GLN A 305 -4.62 -18.66 -0.55
C GLN A 305 -3.46 -18.71 -1.56
N LEU A 306 -2.22 -18.68 -1.08
CA LEU A 306 -1.02 -18.78 -1.90
C LEU A 306 -0.67 -20.23 -2.28
N ASN A 307 -1.40 -21.21 -1.77
CA ASN A 307 -1.20 -22.61 -2.15
C ASN A 307 -2.23 -23.00 -3.22
N TYR A 308 -1.77 -23.16 -4.45
CA TYR A 308 -2.62 -23.54 -5.58
C TYR A 308 -2.19 -24.90 -6.12
N LYS A 309 -3.09 -25.89 -6.11
CA LYS A 309 -2.82 -27.28 -6.57
C LYS A 309 -1.56 -27.91 -5.94
N ASN A 310 -1.35 -27.68 -4.66
CA ASN A 310 -0.18 -28.14 -3.87
C ASN A 310 1.17 -27.50 -4.28
N GLU A 311 1.15 -26.43 -5.06
CA GLU A 311 2.34 -25.64 -5.37
C GLU A 311 2.20 -24.20 -4.85
N LYS A 312 3.32 -23.58 -4.52
CA LYS A 312 3.41 -22.23 -3.98
C LYS A 312 3.21 -21.19 -5.10
N ALA A 313 2.44 -20.16 -4.85
CA ALA A 313 2.21 -19.05 -5.78
C ALA A 313 3.53 -18.37 -6.20
N SER A 314 4.47 -18.23 -5.27
CA SER A 314 5.82 -17.69 -5.55
C SER A 314 6.57 -18.48 -6.62
N HIS A 315 6.42 -19.81 -6.66
CA HIS A 315 7.03 -20.66 -7.69
C HIS A 315 6.45 -20.37 -9.07
N HIS A 316 5.11 -20.24 -9.15
CA HIS A 316 4.43 -19.93 -10.41
C HIS A 316 4.80 -18.53 -10.92
N LEU A 317 4.91 -17.52 -10.06
CA LEU A 317 5.34 -16.18 -10.46
C LEU A 317 6.81 -16.14 -10.89
N LYS A 318 7.70 -16.86 -10.20
CA LYS A 318 9.11 -16.99 -10.64
C LYS A 318 9.22 -17.62 -12.02
N ARG A 319 8.41 -18.66 -12.29
CA ARG A 319 8.35 -19.28 -13.61
C ARG A 319 7.84 -18.28 -14.65
N LEU A 320 6.79 -17.51 -14.35
CA LEU A 320 6.25 -16.49 -15.25
C LEU A 320 7.29 -15.42 -15.56
N ALA A 321 7.97 -14.87 -14.54
CA ALA A 321 9.04 -13.90 -14.72
C ALA A 321 10.18 -14.43 -15.62
N SER A 322 10.56 -15.71 -15.42
CA SER A 322 11.55 -16.37 -16.28
C SER A 322 11.08 -16.50 -17.73
N LEU A 323 9.80 -16.78 -17.98
CA LEU A 323 9.23 -16.85 -19.33
C LEU A 323 9.28 -15.47 -20.01
N PHE A 324 8.88 -14.40 -19.32
CA PHE A 324 8.98 -13.03 -19.87
C PHE A 324 10.43 -12.64 -20.15
N SER A 325 11.35 -12.84 -19.20
CA SER A 325 12.77 -12.58 -19.39
C SER A 325 13.39 -13.38 -20.56
N SER A 326 12.91 -14.63 -20.77
CA SER A 326 13.33 -15.45 -21.92
C SER A 326 12.80 -14.90 -23.24
N MET A 327 11.61 -14.28 -23.25
CA MET A 327 11.06 -13.63 -24.45
C MET A 327 11.83 -12.34 -24.79
N ASP A 328 12.24 -11.56 -23.80
CA ASP A 328 13.02 -10.33 -24.01
C ASP A 328 14.40 -10.61 -24.65
N SER A 329 14.93 -11.83 -24.51
CA SER A 329 16.17 -12.26 -25.17
C SER A 329 16.11 -12.25 -26.69
N ILE A 330 14.91 -12.13 -27.29
CA ILE A 330 14.69 -11.89 -28.74
C ILE A 330 15.36 -10.59 -29.21
N GLY A 331 15.48 -9.59 -28.33
CA GLY A 331 16.11 -8.31 -28.63
C GLY A 331 17.58 -8.42 -29.06
N ASN A 332 18.26 -9.54 -28.77
CA ASN A 332 19.57 -9.83 -29.29
C ASN A 332 19.45 -10.63 -30.60
N ILE A 333 19.60 -9.93 -31.74
CA ILE A 333 19.41 -10.48 -33.10
C ILE A 333 20.24 -11.76 -33.32
N VAL A 334 21.48 -11.80 -32.84
CA VAL A 334 22.39 -12.94 -33.06
C VAL A 334 21.89 -14.19 -32.31
N THR A 335 21.61 -14.06 -30.99
CA THR A 335 21.11 -15.19 -30.18
C THR A 335 19.70 -15.58 -30.59
N GLY A 336 18.86 -14.61 -30.95
CA GLY A 336 17.49 -14.82 -31.44
C GLY A 336 17.47 -15.63 -32.74
N ILE A 337 18.31 -15.30 -33.74
CA ILE A 337 18.39 -16.07 -35.00
C ILE A 337 18.96 -17.48 -34.74
N LEU A 338 20.05 -17.58 -33.99
CA LEU A 338 20.73 -18.85 -33.75
C LEU A 338 19.83 -19.85 -33.02
N PHE A 339 19.27 -19.46 -31.89
CA PHE A 339 18.41 -20.36 -31.07
C PHE A 339 17.08 -20.68 -31.73
N ASN A 340 16.53 -19.79 -32.57
CA ASN A 340 15.29 -20.09 -33.27
C ASN A 340 15.52 -20.92 -34.54
N GLY A 341 16.58 -20.63 -35.29
CA GLY A 341 16.92 -21.45 -36.44
C GLY A 341 17.28 -22.89 -36.08
N THR A 342 17.81 -23.11 -34.86
CA THR A 342 18.19 -24.46 -34.40
C THR A 342 17.06 -25.14 -33.61
N PHE A 343 16.46 -24.45 -32.63
CA PHE A 343 15.59 -25.07 -31.60
C PHE A 343 14.18 -24.47 -31.52
N LEU A 344 13.82 -23.48 -32.34
CA LEU A 344 12.54 -22.76 -32.24
C LEU A 344 12.26 -22.22 -30.83
N TYR A 345 13.31 -21.75 -30.16
CA TYR A 345 13.34 -21.39 -28.74
C TYR A 345 12.17 -20.48 -28.33
N ASN A 346 11.96 -19.39 -29.09
CA ASN A 346 10.91 -18.41 -28.75
C ASN A 346 9.49 -18.97 -28.92
N VAL A 347 9.27 -19.92 -29.84
CA VAL A 347 7.97 -20.59 -30.00
C VAL A 347 7.71 -21.54 -28.83
N HIS A 348 8.75 -22.20 -28.28
CA HIS A 348 8.64 -23.00 -27.06
C HIS A 348 8.32 -22.15 -25.84
N VAL A 349 8.99 -21.01 -25.68
CA VAL A 349 8.72 -20.06 -24.59
C VAL A 349 7.29 -19.52 -24.72
N PHE A 350 6.87 -19.12 -25.90
CA PHE A 350 5.51 -18.66 -26.19
C PHE A 350 4.44 -19.71 -25.85
N LYS A 351 4.63 -20.97 -26.25
CA LYS A 351 3.76 -22.09 -25.85
C LYS A 351 3.67 -22.21 -24.34
N SER A 352 4.81 -22.13 -23.65
CA SER A 352 4.87 -22.23 -22.19
C SER A 352 4.14 -21.07 -21.51
N LEU A 353 4.26 -19.85 -22.07
CA LEU A 353 3.58 -18.65 -21.58
C LEU A 353 2.04 -18.79 -21.71
N ILE A 354 1.54 -19.23 -22.87
CA ILE A 354 0.10 -19.47 -23.06
C ILE A 354 -0.40 -20.57 -22.12
N SER A 355 0.39 -21.65 -21.93
CA SER A 355 0.03 -22.73 -21.00
C SER A 355 -0.04 -22.24 -19.56
N TRP A 356 0.91 -21.40 -19.13
CA TRP A 356 0.91 -20.79 -17.83
C TRP A 356 -0.34 -19.90 -17.64
N LYS A 357 -0.61 -19.02 -18.60
CA LYS A 357 -1.78 -18.13 -18.59
C LYS A 357 -3.08 -18.92 -18.42
N LYS A 358 -3.28 -19.96 -19.22
CA LYS A 358 -4.48 -20.82 -19.15
C LYS A 358 -4.69 -21.47 -17.79
N GLN A 359 -3.62 -21.74 -17.06
CA GLN A 359 -3.68 -22.44 -15.77
C GLN A 359 -3.82 -21.51 -14.58
N HIS A 360 -3.31 -20.27 -14.66
CA HIS A 360 -3.10 -19.43 -13.49
C HIS A 360 -3.67 -18.00 -13.63
N ALA A 361 -4.19 -17.60 -14.80
CA ALA A 361 -4.68 -16.24 -15.01
C ALA A 361 -5.81 -15.85 -14.03
N GLU A 362 -6.71 -16.80 -13.72
CA GLU A 362 -7.85 -16.57 -12.83
C GLU A 362 -7.43 -16.31 -11.37
N VAL A 363 -6.33 -16.92 -10.92
CA VAL A 363 -5.85 -16.80 -9.53
C VAL A 363 -4.77 -15.74 -9.34
N LEU A 364 -4.28 -15.16 -10.43
CA LEU A 364 -3.20 -14.16 -10.37
C LEU A 364 -3.64 -12.92 -9.59
N GLU A 365 -4.84 -12.40 -9.84
CA GLU A 365 -5.37 -11.23 -9.16
C GLU A 365 -5.52 -11.48 -7.65
N ASP A 366 -5.93 -12.68 -7.24
CA ASP A 366 -6.04 -13.07 -5.84
C ASP A 366 -4.67 -13.12 -5.16
N TRP A 367 -3.64 -13.65 -5.83
CA TRP A 367 -2.28 -13.65 -5.28
C TRP A 367 -1.73 -12.24 -5.07
N LEU A 368 -1.99 -11.34 -6.03
CA LEU A 368 -1.59 -9.93 -5.88
C LEU A 368 -2.39 -9.22 -4.78
N ALA A 369 -3.67 -9.55 -4.63
CA ALA A 369 -4.50 -9.01 -3.55
C ALA A 369 -3.95 -9.40 -2.17
N VAL A 370 -3.40 -10.61 -1.99
CA VAL A 370 -2.73 -11.02 -0.76
C VAL A 370 -1.54 -10.10 -0.43
N ILE A 371 -0.73 -9.70 -1.43
CA ILE A 371 0.36 -8.73 -1.22
C ILE A 371 -0.22 -7.41 -0.70
N GLY A 372 -1.29 -6.91 -1.33
CA GLY A 372 -1.97 -5.68 -0.92
C GLY A 372 -2.47 -5.72 0.52
N GLU A 373 -3.11 -6.83 0.92
CA GLU A 373 -3.57 -7.05 2.29
C GLU A 373 -2.41 -7.04 3.30
N PHE A 374 -1.30 -7.70 3.01
CA PHE A 374 -0.11 -7.69 3.87
C PHE A 374 0.51 -6.30 3.99
N GLU A 375 0.60 -5.52 2.91
CA GLU A 375 1.12 -4.15 2.97
C GLU A 375 0.21 -3.21 3.77
N MET A 376 -1.10 -3.34 3.60
CA MET A 376 -2.10 -2.59 4.38
C MET A 376 -1.99 -2.94 5.87
N LEU A 377 -1.98 -4.23 6.24
CA LEU A 377 -1.83 -4.68 7.62
C LEU A 377 -0.48 -4.26 8.22
N ASN A 378 0.61 -4.30 7.45
CA ASN A 378 1.93 -3.79 7.85
C ASN A 378 1.93 -2.30 8.13
N SER A 379 1.20 -1.51 7.34
CA SER A 379 1.06 -0.07 7.54
C SER A 379 0.37 0.22 8.87
N LEU A 380 -0.75 -0.45 9.17
CA LEU A 380 -1.46 -0.33 10.45
C LEU A 380 -0.63 -0.88 11.63
N ALA A 381 0.10 -1.97 11.43
CA ALA A 381 1.01 -2.54 12.42
C ALA A 381 2.16 -1.58 12.76
N ASN A 382 2.66 -0.82 11.78
CA ASN A 382 3.69 0.19 12.01
C ASN A 382 3.16 1.34 12.88
N VAL A 383 1.91 1.75 12.69
CA VAL A 383 1.25 2.76 13.55
C VAL A 383 1.17 2.27 14.98
N SER A 384 0.65 1.06 15.21
CA SER A 384 0.58 0.46 16.56
C SER A 384 1.97 0.29 17.18
N TYR A 385 2.97 -0.13 16.41
CA TYR A 385 4.34 -0.26 16.89
C TYR A 385 4.94 1.08 17.33
N ASN A 386 4.72 2.16 16.59
CA ASN A 386 5.26 3.48 16.87
C ASN A 386 4.49 4.24 17.96
N ASN A 387 3.24 3.86 18.22
CA ASN A 387 2.36 4.49 19.19
C ASN A 387 1.81 3.45 20.19
N PRO A 388 2.65 2.93 21.10
CA PRO A 388 2.25 1.90 22.04
C PRO A 388 1.17 2.34 23.04
N GLU A 389 0.90 3.64 23.11
CA GLU A 389 -0.21 4.22 23.89
C GLU A 389 -1.57 4.12 23.19
N PHE A 390 -1.62 3.81 21.90
CA PHE A 390 -2.86 3.57 21.18
C PHE A 390 -3.42 2.21 21.57
N VAL A 391 -4.75 2.13 21.67
CA VAL A 391 -5.43 0.90 22.05
C VAL A 391 -6.25 0.34 20.91
N PHE A 392 -6.44 -0.96 20.89
CA PHE A 392 -7.41 -1.59 20.01
C PHE A 392 -8.79 -1.51 20.68
N PRO A 393 -9.82 -0.95 20.01
CA PRO A 393 -11.15 -0.85 20.56
C PRO A 393 -11.74 -2.22 20.90
N VAL A 394 -12.44 -2.30 22.03
CA VAL A 394 -13.36 -3.39 22.30
C VAL A 394 -14.61 -3.14 21.45
N LEU A 395 -15.02 -4.15 20.69
CA LEU A 395 -16.18 -4.04 19.80
C LEU A 395 -17.44 -4.49 20.53
N ASN A 396 -18.54 -3.77 20.30
CA ASN A 396 -19.85 -4.14 20.80
C ASN A 396 -20.93 -4.04 19.71
N THR A 397 -22.13 -4.55 20.02
CA THR A 397 -23.32 -4.51 19.16
C THR A 397 -24.46 -3.72 19.79
N ASN A 398 -24.24 -3.11 20.96
CA ASN A 398 -25.27 -2.45 21.80
C ASN A 398 -25.45 -0.98 21.43
N HIS A 399 -24.87 -0.50 20.31
CA HIS A 399 -24.83 0.91 19.92
C HIS A 399 -24.16 1.82 20.97
N GLU A 400 -23.14 1.29 21.67
CA GLU A 400 -22.34 2.05 22.61
C GLU A 400 -21.07 2.57 21.94
N VAL A 401 -20.72 3.83 22.21
CA VAL A 401 -19.46 4.45 21.80
C VAL A 401 -18.92 5.24 22.96
N SER A 402 -17.75 4.82 23.47
CA SER A 402 -17.07 5.53 24.53
C SER A 402 -15.54 5.49 24.34
N PHE A 403 -14.89 6.58 24.68
CA PHE A 403 -13.44 6.72 24.65
C PHE A 403 -12.96 7.40 25.93
N SER A 404 -11.87 6.91 26.49
CA SER A 404 -11.13 7.61 27.54
C SER A 404 -9.86 8.22 26.95
N ASN A 405 -9.61 9.49 27.27
CA ASN A 405 -8.43 10.25 26.79
C ASN A 405 -8.32 10.26 25.26
N LEU A 406 -9.47 10.42 24.57
CA LEU A 406 -9.53 10.50 23.11
C LEU A 406 -8.78 11.73 22.60
N SER A 407 -7.89 11.56 21.64
CA SER A 407 -7.21 12.68 20.99
C SER A 407 -7.03 12.44 19.48
N HIS A 408 -6.55 13.46 18.80
CA HIS A 408 -6.34 13.40 17.35
C HIS A 408 -5.02 12.67 17.02
N PRO A 409 -5.01 11.55 16.26
CA PRO A 409 -3.82 10.76 16.03
C PRO A 409 -2.72 11.50 15.23
N LEU A 410 -3.10 12.49 14.41
CA LEU A 410 -2.17 13.25 13.57
C LEU A 410 -1.55 14.47 14.29
N LEU A 411 -2.06 14.86 15.45
CA LEU A 411 -1.42 15.90 16.25
C LEU A 411 -0.13 15.37 16.89
N SER A 412 0.86 16.25 17.02
CA SER A 412 2.09 15.91 17.74
C SER A 412 1.76 15.53 19.20
N LYS A 413 2.46 14.56 19.74
CA LYS A 413 2.23 14.04 21.11
C LYS A 413 2.31 15.13 22.20
N ILE A 414 3.08 16.21 21.94
CA ILE A 414 3.24 17.33 22.88
C ILE A 414 1.98 18.21 22.90
N ASN A 415 1.30 18.32 21.78
CA ASN A 415 0.14 19.21 21.61
C ASN A 415 -1.19 18.48 21.77
N ARG A 416 -1.19 17.16 21.99
CA ARG A 416 -2.41 16.39 22.20
C ARG A 416 -2.99 16.64 23.56
N VAL A 417 -4.25 17.02 23.60
CA VAL A 417 -5.08 17.03 24.81
C VAL A 417 -6.14 15.95 24.63
N GLY A 418 -6.19 14.98 25.54
CA GLY A 418 -7.16 13.91 25.48
C GLY A 418 -8.42 14.27 26.27
N ASN A 419 -9.58 13.86 25.76
CA ASN A 419 -10.87 14.07 26.39
C ASN A 419 -11.60 12.74 26.58
N ASP A 420 -12.29 12.61 27.69
CA ASP A 420 -13.21 11.49 27.94
C ASP A 420 -14.55 11.78 27.30
N ILE A 421 -15.12 10.80 26.64
CA ILE A 421 -16.43 10.91 26.02
C ILE A 421 -17.19 9.58 26.11
N ASP A 422 -18.44 9.67 26.50
CA ASP A 422 -19.38 8.58 26.50
C ASP A 422 -20.69 9.05 25.86
N PHE A 423 -21.23 8.25 24.94
CA PHE A 423 -22.49 8.48 24.27
C PHE A 423 -23.63 7.70 24.95
N GLN A 424 -23.54 7.51 26.26
CA GLN A 424 -24.56 6.89 27.07
C GLN A 424 -24.80 7.75 28.33
N PRO A 425 -26.06 7.96 28.73
CA PRO A 425 -27.32 7.54 28.08
C PRO A 425 -27.68 8.39 26.85
N GLN A 426 -27.12 9.61 26.68
CA GLN A 426 -27.41 10.50 25.56
C GLN A 426 -26.59 10.11 24.34
N SER A 427 -27.26 9.95 23.18
CA SER A 427 -26.62 9.52 21.95
C SER A 427 -26.01 10.67 21.13
N PHE A 428 -26.38 11.94 21.39
CA PHE A 428 -25.94 13.05 20.54
C PHE A 428 -25.53 14.29 21.34
N LEU A 429 -24.37 14.85 21.01
CA LEU A 429 -23.79 16.00 21.69
C LEU A 429 -24.05 17.29 20.92
N ILE A 430 -24.43 18.35 21.62
CA ILE A 430 -24.38 19.72 21.13
C ILE A 430 -23.15 20.39 21.74
N LEU A 431 -22.17 20.72 20.88
CA LEU A 431 -20.87 21.21 21.29
C LEU A 431 -20.76 22.72 21.06
N THR A 432 -20.52 23.48 22.13
CA THR A 432 -20.32 24.93 22.08
C THR A 432 -18.89 25.33 22.42
N GLY A 433 -18.53 26.55 22.09
CA GLY A 433 -17.22 27.11 22.39
C GLY A 433 -16.86 28.24 21.41
N SER A 434 -15.92 29.08 21.80
CA SER A 434 -15.43 30.14 20.93
C SER A 434 -14.68 29.60 19.69
N ASN A 435 -14.41 30.45 18.71
CA ASN A 435 -13.51 30.09 17.63
C ASN A 435 -12.13 29.74 18.19
N MET A 436 -11.45 28.78 17.58
CA MET A 436 -10.14 28.25 17.99
C MET A 436 -10.14 27.43 19.31
N SER A 437 -11.30 27.22 19.97
CA SER A 437 -11.39 26.47 21.22
C SER A 437 -11.18 24.94 21.07
N GLY A 438 -11.13 24.41 19.85
CA GLY A 438 -10.88 22.99 19.60
C GLY A 438 -12.09 22.16 19.15
N LYS A 439 -13.29 22.76 18.97
CA LYS A 439 -14.52 22.06 18.55
C LYS A 439 -14.32 21.18 17.30
N SER A 440 -13.91 21.77 16.20
CA SER A 440 -13.70 21.05 14.93
C SER A 440 -12.60 20.00 15.02
N THR A 441 -11.55 20.25 15.82
CA THR A 441 -10.48 19.27 16.08
C THR A 441 -11.01 18.08 16.87
N PHE A 442 -11.88 18.32 17.85
CA PHE A 442 -12.51 17.25 18.63
C PHE A 442 -13.46 16.40 17.76
N LEU A 443 -14.30 17.03 16.92
CA LEU A 443 -15.15 16.30 15.98
C LEU A 443 -14.31 15.44 15.03
N ARG A 444 -13.22 15.99 14.49
CA ARG A 444 -12.29 15.21 13.65
C ARG A 444 -11.63 14.08 14.44
N SER A 445 -11.28 14.30 15.70
CA SER A 445 -10.73 13.24 16.56
C SER A 445 -11.72 12.07 16.70
N LEU A 446 -12.99 12.37 16.94
CA LEU A 446 -14.06 11.37 16.96
C LEU A 446 -14.14 10.62 15.61
N GLY A 447 -14.29 11.35 14.52
CA GLY A 447 -14.46 10.77 13.19
C GLY A 447 -13.28 9.88 12.78
N ILE A 448 -12.05 10.35 12.94
CA ILE A 448 -10.85 9.58 12.57
C ILE A 448 -10.71 8.31 13.42
N ASN A 449 -10.97 8.38 14.74
CA ASN A 449 -10.89 7.19 15.59
C ASN A 449 -12.01 6.18 15.29
N MET A 450 -13.20 6.64 14.85
CA MET A 450 -14.24 5.76 14.33
C MET A 450 -13.81 5.09 13.01
N VAL A 451 -13.17 5.83 12.09
CA VAL A 451 -12.61 5.27 10.84
C VAL A 451 -11.53 4.24 11.16
N LEU A 452 -10.60 4.54 12.07
CA LEU A 452 -9.56 3.60 12.50
C LEU A 452 -10.16 2.33 13.13
N THR A 453 -11.22 2.46 13.92
CA THR A 453 -11.97 1.31 14.42
C THR A 453 -12.53 0.47 13.28
N GLY A 454 -13.18 1.12 12.29
CA GLY A 454 -13.75 0.45 11.12
C GLY A 454 -12.73 -0.28 10.24
N MET A 455 -11.47 0.14 10.29
CA MET A 455 -10.33 -0.53 9.62
C MET A 455 -9.76 -1.70 10.42
N GLY A 456 -10.09 -1.84 11.70
CA GLY A 456 -9.43 -2.75 12.64
C GLY A 456 -8.09 -2.22 13.17
N GLY A 457 -7.82 -0.91 13.02
CA GLY A 457 -6.62 -0.26 13.53
C GLY A 457 -6.67 0.06 15.03
N SER A 458 -5.52 0.44 15.60
CA SER A 458 -5.46 1.02 16.94
C SER A 458 -5.90 2.48 16.92
N VAL A 459 -6.61 2.93 17.96
CA VAL A 459 -7.16 4.28 18.10
C VAL A 459 -6.35 5.10 19.10
N CYS A 460 -6.37 6.42 18.93
CA CYS A 460 -5.66 7.37 19.77
C CYS A 460 -6.47 7.67 21.05
N ALA A 461 -6.56 6.69 21.94
CA ALA A 461 -7.23 6.75 23.22
C ALA A 461 -6.56 5.79 24.21
N THR A 462 -6.86 5.92 25.52
CA THR A 462 -6.38 4.96 26.55
C THR A 462 -7.34 3.80 26.77
N LYS A 463 -8.65 4.01 26.49
CA LYS A 463 -9.68 2.98 26.42
C LYS A 463 -10.66 3.33 25.32
N ALA A 464 -11.21 2.32 24.67
CA ALA A 464 -12.25 2.48 23.66
C ALA A 464 -13.20 1.28 23.67
N ASN A 465 -14.51 1.55 23.75
CA ASN A 465 -15.59 0.58 23.57
C ASN A 465 -16.49 1.12 22.47
N VAL A 466 -16.55 0.46 21.32
CA VAL A 466 -17.11 1.05 20.11
C VAL A 466 -18.02 0.05 19.38
N CYS A 467 -19.22 0.49 19.05
CA CYS A 467 -20.03 -0.15 18.02
C CYS A 467 -19.63 0.40 16.65
N PRO A 468 -19.03 -0.40 15.77
CA PRO A 468 -18.67 0.05 14.42
C PRO A 468 -19.93 0.41 13.62
N MET A 469 -19.94 1.61 13.07
CA MET A 469 -21.05 2.12 12.26
C MET A 469 -20.57 3.09 11.18
N PRO A 470 -21.35 3.37 10.12
CA PRO A 470 -21.00 4.35 9.10
C PRO A 470 -20.71 5.72 9.71
N VAL A 471 -19.61 6.32 9.31
CA VAL A 471 -19.23 7.69 9.66
C VAL A 471 -19.78 8.63 8.60
N LEU A 472 -20.57 9.64 9.04
CA LEU A 472 -21.26 10.58 8.18
C LEU A 472 -20.91 12.00 8.65
N VAL A 473 -20.28 12.79 7.78
CA VAL A 473 -19.68 14.06 8.20
C VAL A 473 -20.12 15.21 7.29
N SER A 474 -20.41 16.37 7.90
CA SER A 474 -20.57 17.65 7.22
C SER A 474 -19.85 18.72 8.04
N MET A 475 -18.61 19.04 7.67
CA MET A 475 -17.75 19.97 8.42
C MET A 475 -17.09 21.02 7.52
N ARG A 476 -16.82 20.67 6.27
CA ARG A 476 -16.18 21.56 5.30
C ARG A 476 -17.13 21.93 4.18
N LEU A 477 -17.04 23.16 3.75
CA LEU A 477 -17.68 23.60 2.52
C LEU A 477 -16.75 23.22 1.36
N SER A 478 -17.23 22.39 0.43
CA SER A 478 -16.52 22.15 -0.82
C SER A 478 -16.83 23.27 -1.80
N ASP A 479 -15.81 24.03 -2.19
CA ASP A 479 -15.91 25.04 -3.22
C ASP A 479 -15.72 24.39 -4.58
N SER A 480 -16.81 24.14 -5.29
CA SER A 480 -16.77 23.70 -6.69
C SER A 480 -17.21 24.86 -7.58
N LEU A 481 -16.25 25.71 -7.94
CA LEU A 481 -16.44 26.75 -8.96
C LEU A 481 -16.90 26.17 -10.32
N SER A 482 -16.67 24.84 -10.52
CA SER A 482 -17.03 24.14 -11.75
C SER A 482 -18.52 23.84 -11.88
N ASP A 483 -19.27 23.69 -10.77
CA ASP A 483 -20.65 23.20 -10.82
C ASP A 483 -21.70 24.29 -10.72
N SER A 484 -21.30 25.57 -10.64
CA SER A 484 -22.20 26.74 -10.56
C SER A 484 -23.24 26.63 -9.43
N GLU A 485 -23.04 25.74 -8.45
CA GLU A 485 -23.95 25.55 -7.32
C GLU A 485 -23.60 26.50 -6.17
N SER A 486 -24.63 27.05 -5.52
CA SER A 486 -24.41 27.85 -4.32
C SER A 486 -23.93 26.94 -3.17
N TYR A 487 -23.00 27.43 -2.34
CA TYR A 487 -22.52 26.78 -1.13
C TYR A 487 -23.64 26.18 -0.28
N PHE A 488 -24.70 26.91 -0.13
CA PHE A 488 -25.88 26.50 0.62
C PHE A 488 -26.53 25.23 0.04
N PHE A 489 -26.64 25.16 -1.28
CA PHE A 489 -27.24 24.02 -1.97
C PHE A 489 -26.36 22.76 -1.88
N ALA A 490 -25.05 22.90 -1.99
CA ALA A 490 -24.12 21.82 -1.78
C ALA A 490 -24.18 21.25 -0.35
N GLU A 491 -24.32 22.14 0.64
CA GLU A 491 -24.49 21.75 2.04
C GLU A 491 -25.81 20.99 2.27
N ILE A 492 -26.92 21.46 1.68
CA ILE A 492 -28.23 20.76 1.74
C ILE A 492 -28.15 19.38 1.08
N LYS A 493 -27.48 19.25 -0.07
CA LYS A 493 -27.24 17.94 -0.71
C LYS A 493 -26.48 17.01 0.22
N ARG A 494 -25.45 17.51 0.90
CA ARG A 494 -24.67 16.73 1.87
C ARG A 494 -25.52 16.27 3.04
N LEU A 495 -26.30 17.17 3.64
CA LEU A 495 -27.25 16.81 4.71
C LEU A 495 -28.28 15.78 4.23
N LYS A 496 -28.77 15.92 2.98
CA LYS A 496 -29.67 14.92 2.40
C LYS A 496 -29.00 13.55 2.28
N GLN A 497 -27.76 13.47 1.81
CA GLN A 497 -27.00 12.20 1.75
C GLN A 497 -26.89 11.55 3.13
N ILE A 498 -26.59 12.36 4.17
CA ILE A 498 -26.54 11.86 5.56
C ILE A 498 -27.90 11.28 5.96
N MET A 499 -29.00 11.99 5.69
CA MET A 499 -30.34 11.50 6.02
C MET A 499 -30.71 10.23 5.27
N ASP A 500 -30.38 10.16 3.96
CA ASP A 500 -30.65 8.98 3.13
C ASP A 500 -29.88 7.75 3.62
N GLU A 501 -28.64 7.91 4.15
CA GLU A 501 -27.88 6.81 4.79
C GLU A 501 -28.50 6.40 6.13
N LEU A 502 -28.96 7.36 6.94
CA LEU A 502 -29.62 7.10 8.23
C LEU A 502 -30.98 6.41 8.08
N GLU A 503 -31.65 6.52 6.93
CA GLU A 503 -32.85 5.74 6.63
C GLU A 503 -32.55 4.23 6.49
N LYS A 504 -31.34 3.87 6.08
CA LYS A 504 -30.92 2.48 5.86
C LYS A 504 -30.46 1.80 7.16
N ARG A 505 -29.69 2.54 8.00
CA ARG A 505 -29.08 2.05 9.24
C ARG A 505 -28.61 3.20 10.12
N PRO A 506 -28.51 3.00 11.45
CA PRO A 506 -27.89 3.98 12.31
C PRO A 506 -26.44 4.28 11.92
N GLY A 507 -25.99 5.52 12.15
CA GLY A 507 -24.66 5.99 11.80
C GLY A 507 -24.07 6.93 12.86
N PHE A 508 -22.74 7.15 12.74
CA PHE A 508 -22.00 8.11 13.55
C PHE A 508 -21.92 9.45 12.80
N VAL A 509 -22.67 10.45 13.29
CA VAL A 509 -22.88 11.71 12.57
C VAL A 509 -22.07 12.84 13.21
N LEU A 510 -21.31 13.56 12.40
CA LEU A 510 -20.52 14.72 12.82
C LEU A 510 -20.85 15.94 11.97
N LEU A 511 -21.34 16.98 12.62
CA LEU A 511 -21.77 18.22 11.99
C LEU A 511 -21.00 19.41 12.58
N ASP A 512 -20.51 20.33 11.74
CA ASP A 512 -19.80 21.52 12.21
C ASP A 512 -20.40 22.80 11.58
N GLU A 513 -21.16 23.53 12.37
CA GLU A 513 -21.81 24.80 11.97
C GLU A 513 -22.58 24.71 10.65
N ILE A 514 -23.54 23.83 10.57
CA ILE A 514 -24.35 23.61 9.36
C ILE A 514 -25.21 24.81 8.98
N LEU A 515 -25.62 24.86 7.72
CA LEU A 515 -26.52 25.89 7.14
C LEU A 515 -25.95 27.31 7.22
N ARG A 516 -24.66 27.47 6.87
CA ARG A 516 -23.96 28.77 6.95
C ARG A 516 -24.43 29.78 5.89
N GLY A 517 -25.09 29.36 4.83
CA GLY A 517 -25.43 30.18 3.66
C GLY A 517 -26.80 30.82 3.70
N THR A 518 -27.52 30.85 4.86
CA THR A 518 -28.85 31.41 5.00
C THR A 518 -28.95 32.43 6.16
N ASN A 519 -30.13 33.05 6.35
CA ASN A 519 -30.35 33.96 7.47
C ASN A 519 -30.31 33.22 8.83
N SER A 520 -30.13 33.98 9.92
CA SER A 520 -29.91 33.44 11.24
C SER A 520 -31.08 32.58 11.76
N ASP A 521 -32.32 32.99 11.45
CA ASP A 521 -33.53 32.29 11.93
C ASP A 521 -33.73 30.95 11.17
N ASP A 522 -33.55 30.94 9.84
CA ASP A 522 -33.61 29.73 9.03
C ASP A 522 -32.48 28.76 9.39
N LYS A 523 -31.27 29.29 9.63
CA LYS A 523 -30.11 28.49 10.10
C LYS A 523 -30.44 27.79 11.41
N ARG A 524 -30.96 28.52 12.39
CA ARG A 524 -31.34 27.99 13.71
C ARG A 524 -32.40 26.91 13.60
N ASN A 525 -33.54 27.26 12.98
CA ASN A 525 -34.68 26.37 12.82
C ASN A 525 -34.29 25.10 12.05
N GLY A 526 -33.59 25.27 10.94
CA GLY A 526 -33.09 24.16 10.14
C GLY A 526 -32.14 23.25 10.94
N THR A 527 -31.22 23.83 11.74
CA THR A 527 -30.30 23.07 12.58
C THR A 527 -31.05 22.25 13.63
N ILE A 528 -32.05 22.84 14.31
CA ILE A 528 -32.86 22.13 15.28
C ILE A 528 -33.62 20.96 14.65
N GLU A 529 -34.24 21.17 13.48
CA GLU A 529 -34.97 20.12 12.77
C GLU A 529 -34.04 19.00 12.28
N VAL A 530 -32.80 19.33 11.83
CA VAL A 530 -31.78 18.33 11.50
C VAL A 530 -31.41 17.49 12.73
N ILE A 531 -31.17 18.13 13.90
CA ILE A 531 -30.88 17.42 15.16
C ILE A 531 -32.03 16.47 15.53
N LYS A 532 -33.28 16.97 15.52
CA LYS A 532 -34.48 16.16 15.83
C LYS A 532 -34.56 14.94 14.90
N LYS A 533 -34.30 15.12 13.63
CA LYS A 533 -34.31 14.03 12.64
C LYS A 533 -33.17 13.02 12.88
N VAL A 534 -31.96 13.49 13.16
CA VAL A 534 -30.78 12.64 13.45
C VAL A 534 -31.03 11.75 14.68
N ILE A 535 -31.52 12.33 15.81
CA ILE A 535 -31.81 11.55 17.01
C ILE A 535 -32.97 10.57 16.83
N SER A 536 -34.00 10.96 16.02
CA SER A 536 -35.13 10.05 15.69
C SER A 536 -34.68 8.80 14.92
N LYS A 537 -33.54 8.87 14.20
CA LYS A 537 -32.91 7.75 13.50
C LYS A 537 -31.91 6.97 14.35
N LYS A 538 -31.85 7.23 15.64
CA LYS A 538 -30.93 6.59 16.59
C LYS A 538 -29.46 6.75 16.21
N ALA A 539 -29.12 7.86 15.57
CA ALA A 539 -27.73 8.17 15.26
C ALA A 539 -26.98 8.54 16.55
N ILE A 540 -25.69 8.22 16.57
CA ILE A 540 -24.73 8.66 17.60
C ILE A 540 -23.85 9.73 17.00
N GLY A 541 -23.43 10.73 17.75
CA GLY A 541 -22.49 11.72 17.25
C GLY A 541 -22.57 13.08 17.90
N ALA A 542 -22.15 14.11 17.16
CA ALA A 542 -22.05 15.46 17.68
C ALA A 542 -22.29 16.54 16.62
N ILE A 543 -22.82 17.67 17.05
CA ILE A 543 -22.87 18.89 16.28
C ILE A 543 -22.16 20.03 17.02
N ALA A 544 -21.28 20.75 16.35
CA ALA A 544 -20.74 21.99 16.86
C ALA A 544 -21.60 23.18 16.38
N THR A 545 -21.90 24.10 17.29
CA THR A 545 -22.66 25.32 17.00
C THR A 545 -22.22 26.48 17.89
N HIS A 546 -22.44 27.71 17.39
CA HIS A 546 -22.32 28.94 18.19
C HIS A 546 -23.67 29.47 18.66
N ASP A 547 -24.77 28.86 18.23
CA ASP A 547 -26.13 29.31 18.57
C ASP A 547 -26.58 28.67 19.88
N ILE A 548 -26.75 29.50 20.90
CA ILE A 548 -27.19 29.09 22.24
C ILE A 548 -28.62 28.56 22.21
N GLU A 549 -29.49 29.07 21.34
CA GLU A 549 -30.87 28.61 21.24
C GLU A 549 -30.96 27.16 20.72
N VAL A 550 -30.03 26.77 19.82
CA VAL A 550 -29.91 25.36 19.42
C VAL A 550 -29.60 24.46 20.63
N CYS A 551 -28.82 24.95 21.61
CA CYS A 551 -28.51 24.21 22.84
C CYS A 551 -29.74 23.98 23.72
N LEU A 552 -30.74 24.85 23.65
CA LEU A 552 -31.99 24.70 24.44
C LEU A 552 -32.82 23.48 24.00
N THR A 553 -32.58 22.94 22.80
CA THR A 553 -33.22 21.70 22.33
C THR A 553 -32.94 20.52 23.27
N THR A 554 -31.86 20.55 24.07
CA THR A 554 -31.59 19.54 25.10
C THR A 554 -32.70 19.48 26.17
N ASN A 555 -33.39 20.59 26.42
CA ASN A 555 -34.52 20.61 27.39
C ASN A 555 -35.73 19.85 26.85
N GLU A 556 -35.91 19.78 25.53
CA GLU A 556 -36.99 19.03 24.87
C GLU A 556 -36.66 17.53 24.76
N TYR A 557 -35.38 17.18 24.64
CA TYR A 557 -34.91 15.79 24.41
C TYR A 557 -33.78 15.40 25.37
N PRO A 558 -33.97 15.46 26.71
CA PRO A 558 -32.91 15.23 27.70
C PRO A 558 -32.35 13.80 27.69
N GLU A 559 -33.15 12.83 27.25
CA GLU A 559 -32.75 11.42 27.13
C GLU A 559 -31.80 11.16 25.94
N SER A 560 -31.79 12.06 24.95
CA SER A 560 -31.02 11.87 23.68
C SER A 560 -29.93 12.91 23.49
N LEU A 561 -30.07 14.09 24.08
CA LEU A 561 -29.17 15.23 23.84
C LEU A 561 -28.44 15.65 25.10
N VAL A 562 -27.17 16.03 24.96
CA VAL A 562 -26.41 16.67 26.05
C VAL A 562 -25.57 17.81 25.50
N ASN A 563 -25.47 18.90 26.27
CA ASN A 563 -24.59 20.01 25.96
C ASN A 563 -23.21 19.81 26.56
N LYS A 564 -22.21 19.99 25.72
CA LYS A 564 -20.78 20.03 26.11
C LYS A 564 -20.13 21.29 25.57
N CYS A 565 -19.07 21.75 26.20
CA CYS A 565 -18.37 22.96 25.76
C CYS A 565 -16.86 22.91 25.92
N PHE A 566 -16.21 23.73 25.10
CA PHE A 566 -14.82 24.12 25.30
C PHE A 566 -14.78 25.58 25.75
N GLU A 567 -14.14 25.83 26.87
CA GLU A 567 -14.01 27.16 27.42
C GLU A 567 -12.67 27.83 27.06
N VAL A 568 -12.66 29.14 27.13
CA VAL A 568 -11.48 29.98 26.90
C VAL A 568 -11.28 30.84 28.13
N GLU A 569 -10.10 30.82 28.68
CA GLU A 569 -9.72 31.70 29.77
C GLU A 569 -8.90 32.88 29.27
N ILE A 570 -9.12 34.07 29.82
CA ILE A 570 -8.28 35.23 29.56
C ILE A 570 -7.27 35.31 30.71
N LYS A 571 -5.99 35.02 30.42
CA LYS A 571 -4.89 35.10 31.38
C LYS A 571 -3.85 36.09 30.86
N ASN A 572 -3.41 37.05 31.70
CA ASN A 572 -2.40 38.03 31.32
C ASN A 572 -2.66 38.77 30.00
N ASN A 573 -3.93 39.13 29.73
CA ASN A 573 -4.35 39.75 28.48
C ASN A 573 -4.11 38.87 27.22
N GLU A 574 -4.10 37.55 27.40
CA GLU A 574 -4.03 36.52 26.34
C GLU A 574 -5.13 35.48 26.47
N LEU A 575 -5.60 34.97 25.31
CA LEU A 575 -6.55 33.84 25.28
C LEU A 575 -5.76 32.56 25.54
N HIS A 576 -6.15 31.87 26.56
CA HIS A 576 -5.61 30.56 26.92
C HIS A 576 -6.65 29.47 26.63
N PHE A 577 -6.29 28.53 25.77
CA PHE A 577 -7.11 27.38 25.37
C PHE A 577 -6.52 26.13 26.03
N ASP A 578 -7.26 25.48 26.88
CA ASP A 578 -6.84 24.22 27.51
C ASP A 578 -7.31 22.98 26.75
N PHE A 579 -8.26 23.16 25.79
CA PHE A 579 -8.83 22.11 24.95
C PHE A 579 -9.50 20.97 25.73
N ILE A 580 -10.01 21.26 26.95
CA ILE A 580 -10.69 20.28 27.81
C ILE A 580 -12.20 20.38 27.61
N LEU A 581 -12.83 19.25 27.32
CA LEU A 581 -14.28 19.13 27.15
C LEU A 581 -14.96 19.19 28.54
N ARG A 582 -15.97 20.06 28.66
CA ARG A 582 -16.73 20.28 29.87
C ARG A 582 -18.22 20.11 29.63
N ASP A 583 -18.98 19.86 30.71
CA ASP A 583 -20.43 19.85 30.69
C ASP A 583 -20.97 21.28 30.59
N GLY A 584 -22.09 21.44 29.85
CA GLY A 584 -22.81 22.68 29.74
C GLY A 584 -22.58 23.47 28.47
N ILE A 585 -22.94 24.76 28.50
CA ILE A 585 -22.91 25.68 27.35
C ILE A 585 -21.83 26.73 27.59
N CYS A 586 -20.97 26.98 26.61
CA CYS A 586 -19.93 28.00 26.69
C CYS A 586 -20.57 29.42 26.78
N GLN A 587 -20.19 30.15 27.82
CA GLN A 587 -20.69 31.53 28.05
C GLN A 587 -19.67 32.61 27.62
N ASN A 588 -18.43 32.26 27.35
CA ASN A 588 -17.33 33.18 27.10
C ASN A 588 -17.34 33.74 25.68
N LYS A 589 -17.39 35.08 25.55
CA LYS A 589 -17.33 35.81 24.26
C LYS A 589 -15.89 36.28 24.00
N SER A 590 -15.08 35.50 23.25
CA SER A 590 -13.68 35.81 22.96
C SER A 590 -13.46 36.67 21.71
N ALA A 591 -14.42 36.75 20.80
CA ALA A 591 -14.27 37.46 19.51
C ALA A 591 -14.05 38.97 19.70
N THR A 592 -14.85 39.61 20.55
CA THR A 592 -14.73 41.06 20.85
C THR A 592 -13.36 41.36 21.52
N PHE A 593 -12.90 40.48 22.41
CA PHE A 593 -11.58 40.61 23.02
C PHE A 593 -10.45 40.55 21.99
N LEU A 594 -10.50 39.59 21.05
CA LEU A 594 -9.53 39.45 19.96
C LEU A 594 -9.52 40.69 19.05
N MET A 595 -10.69 41.18 18.63
CA MET A 595 -10.78 42.38 17.79
C MET A 595 -10.19 43.61 18.47
N LYS A 596 -10.41 43.79 19.80
CA LYS A 596 -9.76 44.84 20.57
C LYS A 596 -8.24 44.66 20.65
N LYS A 597 -7.78 43.43 20.91
CA LYS A 597 -6.34 43.12 21.05
C LYS A 597 -5.56 43.38 19.76
N ILE A 598 -6.15 43.07 18.59
CA ILE A 598 -5.51 43.25 17.28
C ILE A 598 -5.72 44.70 16.74
N GLY A 599 -6.53 45.52 17.40
CA GLY A 599 -6.77 46.91 17.00
C GLY A 599 -7.77 47.06 15.84
N VAL A 600 -8.69 46.12 15.68
CA VAL A 600 -9.79 46.22 14.70
C VAL A 600 -10.90 47.10 15.24
N ILE A 601 -11.14 47.08 16.56
CA ILE A 601 -12.10 47.93 17.30
C ILE A 601 -11.47 48.47 18.57
#